data_cfcf9ba87297e1e3f221f625ef0b6e9a
#
_entry.id   cfcf9ba87297e1e3f221f625ef0b6e9a
#
_cell.length_a   1.000
_cell.length_b   1.000
_cell.length_c   1.000
_cell.angle_alpha   90.00
_cell.angle_beta   90.00
_cell.angle_gamma   90.00
#
_symmetry.space_group_name_H-M   'P 1'
#
loop_
_entity.id
_entity.type
_entity.pdbx_description
1 polymer ?
#
loop_
_entity_poly.entity_id
_entity_poly.type
_entity_poly.pdbx_seq_one_letter_code
_entity_poly.pdbx_strand_id
1 'polypeptide(L)' 'MSEIKVKVRYDRKHDILYIDLNPEKRAHDTQPLNDDIFVDLDEDNNIVGIEIWRATENIIEPIATEIAEKVRRALITK' A
#
# COMPACT_ATOMS: atom_id res chain seq x y z
N MET A 1 5.69 -19.44 15.14
CA MET A 1 5.54 -18.05 14.70
C MET A 1 4.95 -18.01 13.30
N SER A 2 3.84 -17.34 13.15
CA SER A 2 3.20 -17.26 11.85
C SER A 2 3.92 -16.26 10.95
N GLU A 3 4.14 -16.64 9.72
CA GLU A 3 4.66 -15.73 8.72
C GLU A 3 3.53 -14.82 8.23
N ILE A 4 3.80 -13.53 8.17
CA ILE A 4 2.88 -12.59 7.55
C ILE A 4 3.16 -12.62 6.05
N LYS A 5 2.22 -13.14 5.29
CA LYS A 5 2.33 -13.20 3.84
C LYS A 5 1.61 -12.01 3.23
N VAL A 6 2.30 -10.91 3.14
CA VAL A 6 1.77 -9.73 2.47
C VAL A 6 2.00 -9.87 0.97
N LYS A 7 0.97 -9.63 0.20
CA LYS A 7 1.04 -9.67 -1.25
C LYS A 7 0.74 -8.29 -1.80
N VAL A 8 1.57 -7.81 -2.71
CA VAL A 8 1.41 -6.49 -3.31
C VAL A 8 1.15 -6.65 -4.80
N ARG A 9 0.12 -5.97 -5.29
CA ARG A 9 -0.21 -5.94 -6.71
C ARG A 9 -0.38 -4.49 -7.14
N TYR A 10 0.08 -4.17 -8.33
CA TYR A 10 -0.06 -2.83 -8.87
C TYR A 10 -0.75 -2.86 -10.23
N ASP A 11 -1.85 -2.11 -10.35
CA ASP A 11 -2.57 -1.95 -11.60
C ASP A 11 -2.06 -0.67 -12.28
N ARG A 12 -1.21 -0.84 -13.28
CA ARG A 12 -0.61 0.29 -14.00
C ARG A 12 -1.63 1.11 -14.78
N LYS A 13 -2.64 0.44 -15.30
CA LYS A 13 -3.65 1.11 -16.12
C LYS A 13 -4.48 2.11 -15.31
N HIS A 14 -4.79 1.75 -14.07
CA HIS A 14 -5.63 2.57 -13.20
C HIS A 14 -4.86 3.25 -12.09
N ASP A 15 -3.56 3.00 -12.01
CA ASP A 15 -2.68 3.54 -10.95
C ASP A 15 -3.20 3.23 -9.55
N ILE A 16 -3.52 1.95 -9.32
CA ILE A 16 -4.03 1.47 -8.05
C ILE A 16 -3.05 0.45 -7.47
N LEU A 17 -2.64 0.68 -6.22
CA LEU A 17 -1.81 -0.26 -5.48
C LEU A 17 -2.71 -1.06 -4.53
N TYR A 18 -2.63 -2.39 -4.61
CA TYR A 18 -3.35 -3.30 -3.74
C TYR A 18 -2.36 -3.97 -2.80
N ILE A 19 -2.63 -3.91 -1.51
CA ILE A 19 -1.83 -4.58 -0.50
C ILE A 19 -2.73 -5.60 0.20
N ASP A 20 -2.47 -6.88 -0.06
CA ASP A 20 -3.21 -7.97 0.58
C ASP A 20 -2.50 -8.35 1.86
N LEU A 21 -3.08 -8.01 3.00
CA LEU A 21 -2.50 -8.30 4.31
C LEU A 21 -2.75 -9.74 4.73
N ASN A 22 -3.84 -10.32 4.26
CA ASN A 22 -4.17 -11.71 4.50
C ASN A 22 -4.76 -12.32 3.24
N PRO A 23 -3.91 -12.82 2.31
CA PRO A 23 -4.39 -13.33 1.01
C PRO A 23 -5.33 -14.53 1.12
N GLU A 24 -5.34 -15.22 2.27
CA GLU A 24 -6.21 -16.38 2.47
C GLU A 24 -7.63 -15.99 2.85
N LYS A 25 -7.83 -14.76 3.28
CA LYS A 25 -9.15 -14.27 3.67
C LYS A 25 -9.78 -13.47 2.55
N ARG A 26 -11.07 -13.63 2.37
CA ARG A 26 -11.83 -12.85 1.41
C ARG A 26 -12.30 -11.55 2.02
N ALA A 27 -12.26 -10.51 1.21
CA ALA A 27 -12.90 -9.27 1.56
C ALA A 27 -14.42 -9.47 1.59
N HIS A 28 -15.03 -9.06 2.70
CA HIS A 28 -16.48 -9.09 2.87
C HIS A 28 -17.08 -7.71 2.61
N ASP A 29 -16.33 -6.67 2.93
CA ASP A 29 -16.75 -5.29 2.79
C ASP A 29 -15.54 -4.41 2.50
N THR A 30 -15.75 -3.34 1.75
CA THR A 30 -14.71 -2.36 1.45
C THR A 30 -15.20 -1.00 1.93
N GLN A 31 -14.37 -0.34 2.73
CA GLN A 31 -14.72 0.97 3.29
C GLN A 31 -13.68 2.02 2.94
N PRO A 32 -14.13 3.22 2.57
CA PRO A 32 -13.21 4.31 2.29
C PRO A 32 -12.67 4.92 3.58
N LEU A 33 -11.34 5.17 3.61
CA LEU A 33 -10.73 5.98 4.66
C LEU A 33 -10.70 7.45 4.25
N ASN A 34 -10.46 7.68 2.97
CA ASN A 34 -10.52 9.00 2.35
C ASN A 34 -10.79 8.81 0.86
N ASP A 35 -10.59 9.86 0.05
CA ASP A 35 -10.90 9.80 -1.37
C ASP A 35 -10.05 8.80 -2.15
N ASP A 36 -8.86 8.48 -1.65
CA ASP A 36 -7.90 7.65 -2.38
C ASP A 36 -7.57 6.34 -1.69
N ILE A 37 -7.92 6.16 -0.42
CA ILE A 37 -7.54 4.97 0.33
C ILE A 37 -8.77 4.23 0.83
N PHE A 38 -8.82 2.93 0.52
CA PHE A 38 -9.90 2.04 0.90
C PHE A 38 -9.33 0.86 1.67
N VAL A 39 -10.07 0.36 2.64
CA VAL A 39 -9.68 -0.85 3.36
C VAL A 39 -10.69 -1.95 3.11
N ASP A 40 -10.17 -3.16 2.92
CA ASP A 40 -10.98 -4.35 2.76
C ASP A 40 -11.06 -5.06 4.11
N LEU A 41 -12.27 -5.38 4.52
CA LEU A 41 -12.54 -6.01 5.81
C LEU A 41 -13.12 -7.39 5.60
N ASP A 42 -12.79 -8.34 6.49
CA ASP A 42 -13.41 -9.64 6.48
C ASP A 42 -14.74 -9.62 7.27
N GLU A 43 -15.35 -10.78 7.44
CA GLU A 43 -16.63 -10.93 8.16
C GLU A 43 -16.54 -10.46 9.61
N ASP A 44 -15.36 -10.53 10.20
CA ASP A 44 -15.12 -10.17 11.60
C ASP A 44 -14.58 -8.74 11.75
N ASN A 45 -14.63 -7.95 10.67
CA ASN A 45 -14.13 -6.57 10.62
C ASN A 45 -12.62 -6.44 10.82
N ASN A 46 -11.88 -7.49 10.50
CA ASN A 46 -10.42 -7.39 10.45
C ASN A 46 -9.98 -6.84 9.10
N ILE A 47 -8.94 -6.01 9.09
CA ILE A 47 -8.41 -5.48 7.84
C ILE A 47 -7.63 -6.57 7.12
N VAL A 48 -8.07 -6.93 5.92
CA VAL A 48 -7.42 -7.96 5.12
C VAL A 48 -6.77 -7.41 3.85
N GLY A 49 -7.04 -6.16 3.51
CA GLY A 49 -6.43 -5.54 2.36
C GLY A 49 -6.53 -4.03 2.39
N ILE A 50 -5.70 -3.38 1.59
CA ILE A 50 -5.68 -1.93 1.43
C ILE A 50 -5.60 -1.64 -0.06
N GLU A 51 -6.41 -0.68 -0.55
CA GLU A 51 -6.35 -0.19 -1.91
C GLU A 51 -5.97 1.28 -1.88
N ILE A 52 -4.96 1.64 -2.63
CA ILE A 52 -4.49 3.03 -2.72
C ILE A 52 -4.63 3.49 -4.15
N TRP A 53 -5.56 4.37 -4.38
CA TRP A 53 -5.81 4.97 -5.68
C TRP A 53 -4.85 6.13 -5.91
N ARG A 54 -4.55 6.46 -7.14
CA ARG A 54 -3.52 7.45 -7.51
C ARG A 54 -2.22 7.14 -6.77
N ALA A 55 -1.79 5.87 -6.88
CA ALA A 55 -0.66 5.35 -6.12
C ALA A 55 0.64 6.06 -6.45
N THR A 56 0.83 6.50 -7.69
CA THR A 56 2.02 7.24 -8.07
C THR A 56 2.16 8.51 -7.23
N GLU A 57 1.10 9.28 -7.13
CA GLU A 57 1.10 10.53 -6.37
C GLU A 57 1.13 10.29 -4.86
N ASN A 58 0.36 9.31 -4.38
CA ASN A 58 0.19 9.08 -2.95
C ASN A 58 1.33 8.30 -2.29
N ILE A 59 1.99 7.43 -3.04
CA ILE A 59 2.98 6.51 -2.48
C ILE A 59 4.32 6.62 -3.19
N ILE A 60 4.33 6.45 -4.50
CA ILE A 60 5.58 6.31 -5.25
C ILE A 60 6.41 7.58 -5.23
N GLU A 61 5.82 8.72 -5.52
CA GLU A 61 6.53 10.00 -5.52
C GLU A 61 7.05 10.39 -4.13
N PRO A 62 6.24 10.29 -3.05
CA PRO A 62 6.75 10.57 -1.72
C PRO A 62 7.90 9.66 -1.29
N ILE A 63 7.81 8.36 -1.58
CA ILE A 63 8.87 7.40 -1.25
C ILE A 63 10.13 7.69 -2.07
N ALA A 64 9.98 7.93 -3.37
CA ALA A 64 11.11 8.24 -4.24
C ALA A 64 11.84 9.51 -3.80
N THR A 65 11.09 10.53 -3.41
CA THR A 65 11.64 11.79 -2.90
C THR A 65 12.45 11.55 -1.63
N GLU A 66 11.90 10.79 -0.69
CA GLU A 66 12.59 10.48 0.56
C GLU A 66 13.87 9.69 0.32
N ILE A 67 13.83 8.70 -0.56
CA ILE A 67 15.01 7.90 -0.90
C ILE A 67 16.08 8.77 -1.57
N ALA A 68 15.67 9.63 -2.49
CA ALA A 68 16.59 10.53 -3.18
C ALA A 68 17.31 11.46 -2.19
N GLU A 69 16.59 11.96 -1.20
CA GLU A 69 17.18 12.80 -0.16
C GLU A 69 18.19 12.05 0.70
N LYS A 70 17.88 10.81 1.06
CA LYS A 70 18.80 9.97 1.84
C LYS A 70 20.07 9.66 1.08
N VAL A 71 19.96 9.33 -0.20
CA VAL A 71 21.11 9.05 -1.05
C VAL A 71 21.99 10.30 -1.19
N ARG A 72 21.35 11.45 -1.41
CA ARG A 72 22.07 12.72 -1.56
C ARG A 72 22.85 13.08 -0.30
N ARG A 73 22.25 12.93 0.88
CA ARG A 73 22.93 13.17 2.14
C ARG A 73 24.13 12.25 2.33
N ALA A 74 23.97 10.97 2.00
CA ALA A 74 25.06 10.00 2.13
C ALA A 74 26.25 10.36 1.24
N LEU A 75 25.99 10.89 0.04
CA LEU A 75 27.06 11.32 -0.86
C LEU A 75 27.77 12.58 -0.36
N ILE A 76 27.05 13.49 0.26
CA ILE A 76 27.61 14.74 0.75
C ILE A 76 28.48 14.53 2.00
N THR A 77 28.08 13.61 2.86
CA THR A 77 28.74 13.41 4.15
C THR A 77 29.93 12.45 4.10
N LYS A 78 30.27 11.96 2.95
CA LYS A 78 31.47 11.12 2.79
C LYS A 78 32.76 11.90 2.94
#